data_dff7a8c3ec82d17921a0e5121eb4b2bd
#
_entry.id   dff7a8c3ec82d17921a0e5121eb4b2bd
#
_cell.length_a   1.000
_cell.length_b   1.000
_cell.length_c   1.000
_cell.angle_alpha   90.00
_cell.angle_beta   90.00
_cell.angle_gamma   90.00
#
_symmetry.space_group_name_H-M   'P 1'
#
loop_
_entity.id
_entity.type
_entity.pdbx_description
1 polymer ?
#
loop_
_entity_poly.entity_id
_entity_poly.type
_entity_poly.pdbx_seq_one_letter_code
_entity_poly.pdbx_strand_id
1 'polypeptide(L)'
;MTLQEAYEQMRRELLSLRRENEKLKNGTYVDAERLAHEKEIRKLKRELARALKDKERYHSLWRECRFWGSDDSRLEILRLSKLLEEANETIKKLKTQMNRNHENSSFPSSQKLFHKKIKNSRVTTNRKPGAQKGHPGHKRPHMEPTVPTIVLPPAQDIISNKDFYPTGKFITKQIADIDIRVSVTEYSAQIYRNRITNERYHAAFPDGLSNEFNYGKNIKALAFLLNNYCNVSIDKTQELIQGITDDKIILSKGLINSLSKQFSDSTVHDRKKIYDMLLLAPSMHADFTPGRVNGKNVQVLICTNPYETLYCFSEHKGHQGIVGTPIEEYLQTLVHDHDITFYNYGGGHQECLAHVLRYLQSAIENEPDLTWHKNMKALMSGLIHECKQERNFSEKRIHEIEEEYDRILSFADSEYCLHPPSKYFPDGFNLFLRMKEYKDSHLLFLKHPDLDYTNNLAERGLRKFKRKFKQAVTFRSNESVALLCDCMSILETRRQQGANLFDTAKLAFIF
;
A
#
# COMPACT_ATOMS: atom_id res chain seq x y z
N MET A 1 34.38 -27.93 21.05
CA MET A 1 33.65 -28.47 19.89
C MET A 1 34.65 -29.17 19.00
N THR A 2 34.57 -30.47 18.91
CA THR A 2 35.45 -31.26 18.05
C THR A 2 35.11 -31.03 16.58
N LEU A 3 36.06 -31.29 15.68
CA LEU A 3 35.84 -31.17 14.23
C LEU A 3 34.62 -32.00 13.76
N GLN A 4 34.36 -33.11 14.45
CA GLN A 4 33.27 -34.02 14.17
C GLN A 4 31.91 -33.43 14.61
N GLU A 5 31.85 -32.74 15.75
CA GLU A 5 30.63 -32.02 16.20
C GLU A 5 30.31 -30.85 15.29
N ALA A 6 31.32 -30.10 14.81
CA ALA A 6 31.15 -29.01 13.84
C ALA A 6 30.66 -29.53 12.49
N TYR A 7 31.16 -30.68 12.02
CA TYR A 7 30.71 -31.32 10.78
C TYR A 7 29.27 -31.83 10.87
N GLU A 8 28.87 -32.44 11.98
CA GLU A 8 27.49 -32.89 12.18
C GLU A 8 26.50 -31.71 12.33
N GLN A 9 26.95 -30.62 12.96
CA GLN A 9 26.15 -29.41 13.04
C GLN A 9 25.94 -28.78 11.66
N MET A 10 26.99 -28.67 10.85
CA MET A 10 26.93 -28.15 9.49
C MET A 10 26.11 -29.05 8.57
N ARG A 11 26.17 -30.37 8.74
CA ARG A 11 25.33 -31.34 8.01
C ARG A 11 23.88 -31.23 8.38
N ARG A 12 23.50 -30.98 9.64
CA ARG A 12 22.12 -30.74 10.08
C ARG A 12 21.60 -29.42 9.52
N GLU A 13 22.42 -28.36 9.52
CA GLU A 13 22.06 -27.08 8.92
C GLU A 13 21.85 -27.19 7.41
N LEU A 14 22.67 -27.96 6.71
CA LEU A 14 22.57 -28.17 5.26
C LEU A 14 21.34 -29.01 4.88
N LEU A 15 20.96 -30.00 5.70
CA LEU A 15 19.73 -30.76 5.53
C LEU A 15 18.47 -29.93 5.83
N SER A 16 18.55 -29.06 6.84
CA SER A 16 17.49 -28.09 7.14
C SER A 16 17.29 -27.11 5.97
N LEU A 17 18.39 -26.55 5.45
CA LEU A 17 18.37 -25.64 4.30
C LEU A 17 17.88 -26.32 3.01
N ARG A 18 18.18 -27.60 2.79
CA ARG A 18 17.64 -28.37 1.65
C ARG A 18 16.14 -28.58 1.77
N ARG A 19 15.63 -28.97 2.95
CA ARG A 19 14.19 -29.10 3.21
C ARG A 19 13.44 -27.77 3.08
N GLU A 20 14.08 -26.68 3.51
CA GLU A 20 13.53 -25.34 3.35
C GLU A 20 13.54 -24.91 1.88
N ASN A 21 14.55 -25.25 1.10
CA ASN A 21 14.62 -24.97 -0.33
C ASN A 21 13.60 -25.78 -1.14
N GLU A 22 13.27 -27.01 -0.73
CA GLU A 22 12.17 -27.77 -1.31
C GLU A 22 10.80 -27.15 -1.00
N LYS A 23 10.60 -26.70 0.23
CA LYS A 23 9.40 -25.92 0.61
C LYS A 23 9.29 -24.61 -0.15
N LEU A 24 10.41 -23.92 -0.43
CA LEU A 24 10.47 -22.69 -1.22
C LEU A 24 10.23 -22.91 -2.70
N LYS A 25 10.63 -24.06 -3.27
CA LYS A 25 10.31 -24.42 -4.66
C LYS A 25 8.82 -24.70 -4.89
N ASN A 26 8.13 -25.11 -3.82
CA ASN A 26 6.70 -25.44 -3.84
C ASN A 26 5.84 -24.39 -3.13
N GLY A 27 6.43 -23.32 -2.61
CA GLY A 27 5.78 -22.29 -1.80
C GLY A 27 5.76 -20.91 -2.45
N THR A 28 4.91 -20.07 -1.93
CA THR A 28 4.69 -18.71 -2.42
C THR A 28 5.86 -17.78 -2.04
N TYR A 29 6.07 -16.72 -2.83
CA TYR A 29 7.06 -15.65 -2.60
C TYR A 29 7.04 -15.05 -1.17
N VAL A 30 5.87 -15.06 -0.52
CA VAL A 30 5.68 -14.64 0.88
C VAL A 30 6.50 -15.48 1.85
N ASP A 31 6.69 -16.77 1.58
CA ASP A 31 7.49 -17.66 2.42
C ASP A 31 8.99 -17.38 2.29
N ALA A 32 9.45 -16.91 1.13
CA ALA A 32 10.85 -16.55 0.90
C ALA A 32 11.27 -15.27 1.65
N GLU A 33 10.42 -14.22 1.62
CA GLU A 33 10.63 -12.99 2.41
C GLU A 33 10.59 -13.29 3.91
N ARG A 34 9.65 -14.10 4.36
CA ARG A 34 9.52 -14.52 5.74
C ARG A 34 10.80 -15.25 6.21
N LEU A 35 11.32 -16.16 5.39
CA LEU A 35 12.54 -16.92 5.70
C LEU A 35 13.77 -16.01 5.73
N ALA A 36 13.87 -15.01 4.86
CA ALA A 36 14.94 -14.03 4.88
C ALA A 36 14.91 -13.19 6.17
N HIS A 37 13.73 -12.74 6.61
CA HIS A 37 13.58 -12.05 7.89
C HIS A 37 13.90 -12.92 9.10
N GLU A 38 13.48 -14.19 9.11
CA GLU A 38 13.83 -15.13 10.17
C GLU A 38 15.35 -15.35 10.26
N LYS A 39 16.03 -15.45 9.11
CA LYS A 39 17.50 -15.56 9.05
C LYS A 39 18.17 -14.31 9.61
N GLU A 40 17.67 -13.13 9.24
CA GLU A 40 18.21 -11.86 9.74
C GLU A 40 18.02 -11.72 11.24
N ILE A 41 16.86 -12.05 11.79
CA ILE A 41 16.61 -12.06 13.24
C ILE A 41 17.51 -13.07 13.95
N ARG A 42 17.74 -14.26 13.40
CA ARG A 42 18.66 -15.24 13.97
C ARG A 42 20.11 -14.72 13.97
N LYS A 43 20.52 -14.03 12.89
CA LYS A 43 21.83 -13.37 12.80
C LYS A 43 21.98 -12.30 13.88
N LEU A 44 21.02 -11.37 13.98
CA LEU A 44 21.03 -10.30 14.97
C LEU A 44 21.05 -10.85 16.42
N LYS A 45 20.31 -11.93 16.70
CA LYS A 45 20.34 -12.60 18.01
C LYS A 45 21.72 -13.17 18.34
N ARG A 46 22.41 -13.76 17.36
CA ARG A 46 23.78 -14.26 17.55
C ARG A 46 24.78 -13.13 17.79
N GLU A 47 24.68 -12.05 17.03
CA GLU A 47 25.51 -10.85 17.20
C GLU A 47 25.29 -10.20 18.56
N LEU A 48 24.02 -10.07 18.99
CA LEU A 48 23.67 -9.56 20.31
C LEU A 48 24.26 -10.45 21.44
N ALA A 49 24.12 -11.75 21.30
CA ALA A 49 24.69 -12.67 22.30
C ALA A 49 26.22 -12.56 22.42
N ARG A 50 26.92 -12.36 21.29
CA ARG A 50 28.38 -12.09 21.28
C ARG A 50 28.70 -10.76 21.98
N ALA A 51 28.00 -9.68 21.58
CA ALA A 51 28.23 -8.36 22.17
C ALA A 51 27.95 -8.33 23.69
N LEU A 52 26.94 -9.07 24.17
CA LEU A 52 26.65 -9.21 25.59
C LEU A 52 27.79 -9.95 26.33
N LYS A 53 28.32 -11.02 25.72
CA LYS A 53 29.45 -11.78 26.28
C LYS A 53 30.72 -10.92 26.32
N ASP A 54 30.99 -10.14 25.28
CA ASP A 54 32.15 -9.22 25.24
C ASP A 54 32.01 -8.13 26.32
N LYS A 55 30.78 -7.56 26.49
CA LYS A 55 30.50 -6.63 27.58
C LYS A 55 30.82 -7.22 28.95
N GLU A 56 30.36 -8.45 29.24
CA GLU A 56 30.63 -9.12 30.52
C GLU A 56 32.12 -9.33 30.73
N ARG A 57 32.84 -9.76 29.69
CA ARG A 57 34.29 -9.94 29.71
C ARG A 57 35.02 -8.62 30.00
N TYR A 58 34.71 -7.55 29.27
CA TYR A 58 35.34 -6.23 29.46
C TYR A 58 35.02 -5.66 30.82
N HIS A 59 33.82 -5.85 31.34
CA HIS A 59 33.45 -5.43 32.67
C HIS A 59 34.17 -6.18 33.77
N SER A 60 34.44 -7.50 33.60
CA SER A 60 35.25 -8.28 34.51
C SER A 60 36.69 -7.79 34.53
N LEU A 61 37.31 -7.64 33.36
CA LEU A 61 38.69 -7.12 33.23
C LEU A 61 38.85 -5.72 33.81
N TRP A 62 37.84 -4.83 33.59
CA TRP A 62 37.82 -3.48 34.14
C TRP A 62 37.82 -3.50 35.68
N ARG A 63 37.02 -4.41 36.32
CA ARG A 63 37.02 -4.57 37.77
C ARG A 63 38.37 -5.07 38.29
N GLU A 64 39.00 -6.02 37.62
CA GLU A 64 40.30 -6.54 38.00
C GLU A 64 41.38 -5.46 37.92
N CYS A 65 41.44 -4.67 36.83
CA CYS A 65 42.40 -3.58 36.67
C CYS A 65 42.25 -2.46 37.70
N ARG A 66 41.06 -2.24 38.25
CA ARG A 66 40.81 -1.18 39.24
C ARG A 66 41.47 -1.44 40.58
N PHE A 67 41.88 -2.69 40.88
CA PHE A 67 42.59 -3.05 42.11
C PHE A 67 44.12 -2.90 42.01
N TRP A 68 44.69 -2.66 40.83
CA TRP A 68 46.14 -2.75 40.59
C TRP A 68 46.84 -1.37 40.52
N GLY A 69 46.60 -0.43 41.11
CA GLY A 69 47.21 0.87 41.41
C GLY A 69 48.41 1.42 40.61
N SER A 70 48.79 0.83 39.46
CA SER A 70 49.92 1.23 38.61
C SER A 70 49.47 2.14 37.43
N ASP A 71 50.40 2.90 36.84
CA ASP A 71 50.13 3.74 35.67
C ASP A 71 49.71 2.91 34.45
N ASP A 72 50.24 1.71 34.26
CA ASP A 72 49.79 0.77 33.23
C ASP A 72 48.33 0.37 33.42
N SER A 73 47.88 0.22 34.67
CA SER A 73 46.47 -0.06 34.99
C SER A 73 45.53 1.08 34.62
N ARG A 74 45.99 2.33 34.68
CA ARG A 74 45.19 3.51 34.26
C ARG A 74 44.98 3.52 32.76
N LEU A 75 46.00 3.20 31.96
CA LEU A 75 45.90 3.12 30.51
C LEU A 75 44.97 1.97 30.09
N GLU A 76 45.10 0.80 30.75
CA GLU A 76 44.22 -0.35 30.48
C GLU A 76 42.78 -0.09 30.91
N ILE A 77 42.51 0.61 32.02
CA ILE A 77 41.19 1.05 32.43
C ILE A 77 40.57 1.96 31.36
N LEU A 78 41.31 2.92 30.81
CA LEU A 78 40.83 3.80 29.74
C LEU A 78 40.50 3.01 28.48
N ARG A 79 41.34 2.04 28.09
CA ARG A 79 41.09 1.17 26.94
C ARG A 79 39.85 0.29 27.13
N LEU A 80 39.74 -0.35 28.29
CA LEU A 80 38.57 -1.20 28.62
C LEU A 80 37.29 -0.40 28.74
N SER A 81 37.34 0.83 29.28
CA SER A 81 36.18 1.72 29.34
C SER A 81 35.69 2.06 27.93
N LYS A 82 36.58 2.32 26.98
CA LYS A 82 36.25 2.56 25.59
C LYS A 82 35.62 1.34 24.92
N LEU A 83 36.22 0.14 25.12
CA LEU A 83 35.67 -1.11 24.58
C LEU A 83 34.28 -1.44 25.17
N LEU A 84 34.06 -1.11 26.43
CA LEU A 84 32.79 -1.29 27.12
C LEU A 84 31.72 -0.37 26.56
N GLU A 85 32.09 0.88 26.25
CA GLU A 85 31.22 1.85 25.59
C GLU A 85 30.83 1.38 24.18
N GLU A 86 31.79 0.95 23.36
CA GLU A 86 31.55 0.40 22.02
C GLU A 86 30.66 -0.86 22.06
N ALA A 87 30.83 -1.74 23.03
CA ALA A 87 29.99 -2.92 23.23
C ALA A 87 28.54 -2.52 23.61
N ASN A 88 28.37 -1.55 24.51
CA ASN A 88 27.07 -1.04 24.90
C ASN A 88 26.32 -0.42 23.71
N GLU A 89 27.01 0.36 22.89
CA GLU A 89 26.49 0.96 21.67
C GLU A 89 26.04 -0.10 20.67
N THR A 90 26.88 -1.13 20.47
CA THR A 90 26.55 -2.27 19.60
C THR A 90 25.29 -2.99 20.08
N ILE A 91 25.20 -3.24 21.40
CA ILE A 91 24.02 -3.86 22.03
C ILE A 91 22.77 -3.00 21.81
N LYS A 92 22.86 -1.67 22.00
CA LYS A 92 21.74 -0.74 21.78
C LYS A 92 21.28 -0.80 20.33
N LYS A 93 22.20 -0.74 19.37
CA LYS A 93 21.92 -0.83 17.93
C LYS A 93 21.21 -2.14 17.56
N LEU A 94 21.72 -3.28 18.04
CA LEU A 94 21.14 -4.59 17.74
C LEU A 94 19.75 -4.76 18.37
N LYS A 95 19.54 -4.28 19.60
CA LYS A 95 18.23 -4.28 20.26
C LYS A 95 17.21 -3.47 19.45
N THR A 96 17.60 -2.28 18.99
CA THR A 96 16.73 -1.43 18.18
C THR A 96 16.35 -2.08 16.85
N GLN A 97 17.32 -2.72 16.16
CA GLN A 97 17.02 -3.44 14.92
C GLN A 97 16.07 -4.61 15.15
N MET A 98 16.22 -5.34 16.27
CA MET A 98 15.32 -6.45 16.62
C MET A 98 13.90 -6.00 16.99
N ASN A 99 13.77 -4.81 17.57
CA ASN A 99 12.50 -4.26 18.02
C ASN A 99 11.71 -3.59 16.88
N ARG A 100 12.31 -3.37 15.70
CA ARG A 100 11.61 -2.75 14.57
C ARG A 100 10.39 -3.54 14.16
N ASN A 101 9.24 -2.86 14.11
CA ASN A 101 7.97 -3.41 13.68
C ASN A 101 7.11 -2.32 13.01
N HIS A 102 5.92 -2.68 12.54
CA HIS A 102 5.02 -1.75 11.84
C HIS A 102 4.40 -0.66 12.76
N GLU A 103 4.51 -0.78 14.07
CA GLU A 103 4.01 0.19 15.05
C GLU A 103 5.04 1.29 15.36
N ASN A 104 6.34 0.98 15.17
CA ASN A 104 7.47 1.86 15.47
C ASN A 104 8.35 2.18 14.26
N SER A 105 7.96 1.76 13.07
CA SER A 105 8.72 2.02 11.85
C SER A 105 7.81 2.01 10.63
N SER A 106 8.35 2.37 9.46
CA SER A 106 7.66 2.27 8.17
C SER A 106 7.55 0.82 7.64
N PHE A 107 7.85 -0.18 8.45
CA PHE A 107 7.77 -1.60 8.07
C PHE A 107 6.31 -1.97 7.75
N PRO A 108 6.03 -2.61 6.61
CA PRO A 108 4.68 -3.06 6.29
C PRO A 108 4.17 -4.09 7.30
N SER A 109 2.92 -3.96 7.73
CA SER A 109 2.29 -4.90 8.67
C SER A 109 2.26 -6.35 8.15
N SER A 110 2.34 -6.54 6.82
CA SER A 110 2.39 -7.85 6.17
C SER A 110 3.72 -8.59 6.34
N GLN A 111 4.78 -7.92 6.80
CA GLN A 111 6.09 -8.53 7.04
C GLN A 111 6.27 -8.99 8.50
N LYS A 112 5.23 -8.96 9.30
CA LYS A 112 5.28 -9.41 10.70
C LYS A 112 5.40 -10.93 10.78
N LEU A 113 6.50 -11.41 11.38
CA LEU A 113 6.76 -12.83 11.61
C LEU A 113 5.81 -13.48 12.63
N PHE A 114 5.29 -12.70 13.57
CA PHE A 114 4.32 -13.14 14.58
C PHE A 114 3.11 -12.21 14.54
N HIS A 115 1.97 -12.74 14.16
CA HIS A 115 0.69 -12.03 14.17
C HIS A 115 0.22 -11.74 15.61
N LYS A 116 0.80 -10.74 16.27
CA LYS A 116 0.04 -10.08 17.34
C LYS A 116 -1.16 -9.41 16.68
N LYS A 117 -2.37 -9.63 17.20
CA LYS A 117 -3.58 -8.94 16.74
C LYS A 117 -3.25 -7.45 16.63
N ILE A 118 -3.41 -6.87 15.45
CA ILE A 118 -3.31 -5.43 15.26
C ILE A 118 -4.30 -4.82 16.21
N LYS A 119 -3.83 -4.08 17.21
CA LYS A 119 -4.71 -3.32 18.11
C LYS A 119 -5.46 -2.32 17.23
N ASN A 120 -6.73 -2.59 16.99
CA ASN A 120 -7.60 -1.66 16.33
C ASN A 120 -7.65 -0.40 17.21
N SER A 121 -7.48 0.79 16.63
CA SER A 121 -7.64 2.08 17.32
C SER A 121 -9.10 2.36 17.73
N ARG A 122 -10.03 1.43 17.43
CA ARG A 122 -11.40 1.51 17.91
C ARG A 122 -11.44 1.20 19.40
N VAL A 123 -12.07 2.06 20.17
CA VAL A 123 -12.39 1.79 21.57
C VAL A 123 -13.15 0.45 21.61
N THR A 124 -12.61 -0.51 22.36
CA THR A 124 -13.29 -1.79 22.59
C THR A 124 -14.58 -1.51 23.36
N THR A 125 -15.69 -1.51 22.65
CA THR A 125 -17.01 -1.51 23.30
C THR A 125 -17.31 -2.95 23.75
N ASN A 126 -17.97 -3.13 24.88
CA ASN A 126 -18.43 -4.45 25.37
C ASN A 126 -19.53 -5.08 24.48
N ARG A 127 -19.73 -4.55 23.28
CA ARG A 127 -20.72 -5.04 22.29
C ARG A 127 -20.18 -6.26 21.57
N LYS A 128 -21.00 -7.29 21.45
CA LYS A 128 -20.66 -8.49 20.67
C LYS A 128 -20.51 -8.12 19.18
N PRO A 129 -19.61 -8.79 18.42
CA PRO A 129 -19.54 -8.62 16.97
C PRO A 129 -20.87 -8.96 16.31
N GLY A 130 -21.29 -8.15 15.35
CA GLY A 130 -22.54 -8.35 14.60
C GLY A 130 -23.64 -7.33 14.96
N ALA A 131 -24.83 -7.55 14.43
CA ALA A 131 -25.99 -6.69 14.67
C ALA A 131 -26.42 -6.76 16.13
N GLN A 132 -26.59 -5.61 16.78
CA GLN A 132 -27.04 -5.51 18.17
C GLN A 132 -28.56 -5.72 18.24
N LYS A 133 -29.07 -6.13 19.42
CA LYS A 133 -30.50 -6.26 19.66
C LYS A 133 -31.19 -4.90 19.38
N GLY A 134 -32.21 -4.90 18.51
CA GLY A 134 -32.89 -3.68 18.07
C GLY A 134 -32.29 -3.03 16.80
N HIS A 135 -31.26 -3.60 16.19
CA HIS A 135 -30.76 -3.11 14.89
C HIS A 135 -31.81 -3.35 13.81
N PRO A 136 -32.31 -2.30 13.13
CA PRO A 136 -33.25 -2.48 12.02
C PRO A 136 -32.61 -3.32 10.94
N GLY A 137 -33.21 -4.45 10.60
CA GLY A 137 -32.73 -5.31 9.54
C GLY A 137 -32.76 -4.58 8.19
N HIS A 138 -31.65 -4.51 7.50
CA HIS A 138 -31.61 -4.03 6.11
C HIS A 138 -32.16 -5.12 5.18
N LYS A 139 -33.39 -4.96 4.72
CA LYS A 139 -33.94 -5.74 3.61
C LYS A 139 -33.54 -5.06 2.30
N ARG A 140 -33.07 -5.86 1.34
CA ARG A 140 -32.90 -5.36 -0.04
C ARG A 140 -34.27 -5.02 -0.61
N PRO A 141 -34.43 -3.89 -1.30
CA PRO A 141 -35.65 -3.58 -2.01
C PRO A 141 -35.90 -4.65 -3.11
N HIS A 142 -37.17 -4.92 -3.38
CA HIS A 142 -37.53 -5.73 -4.53
C HIS A 142 -37.11 -5.02 -5.83
N MET A 143 -36.64 -5.80 -6.80
CA MET A 143 -36.31 -5.34 -8.13
C MET A 143 -37.53 -5.52 -9.05
N GLU A 144 -37.62 -4.73 -10.10
CA GLU A 144 -38.58 -4.96 -11.19
C GLU A 144 -38.29 -6.33 -11.85
N PRO A 145 -39.30 -7.24 -11.95
CA PRO A 145 -39.12 -8.53 -12.62
C PRO A 145 -38.79 -8.33 -14.10
N THR A 146 -37.75 -8.97 -14.58
CA THR A 146 -37.35 -8.96 -16.00
C THR A 146 -37.96 -10.10 -16.80
N VAL A 147 -38.62 -11.06 -16.13
CA VAL A 147 -39.37 -12.18 -16.71
C VAL A 147 -40.75 -12.27 -16.07
N PRO A 148 -41.74 -12.90 -16.72
CA PRO A 148 -43.07 -13.05 -16.13
C PRO A 148 -43.02 -13.73 -14.76
N THR A 149 -43.87 -13.19 -13.83
CA THR A 149 -43.96 -13.76 -12.47
C THR A 149 -44.51 -15.19 -12.51
N ILE A 150 -43.83 -16.13 -11.89
CA ILE A 150 -44.27 -17.52 -11.73
C ILE A 150 -45.19 -17.55 -10.51
N VAL A 151 -46.47 -17.83 -10.73
CA VAL A 151 -47.45 -18.02 -9.67
C VAL A 151 -47.45 -19.50 -9.29
N LEU A 152 -47.07 -19.80 -8.04
CA LEU A 152 -47.08 -21.19 -7.56
C LEU A 152 -48.51 -21.61 -7.18
N PRO A 153 -49.01 -22.73 -7.71
CA PRO A 153 -50.32 -23.25 -7.31
C PRO A 153 -50.25 -23.79 -5.87
N PRO A 154 -51.33 -23.65 -5.09
CA PRO A 154 -51.41 -24.27 -3.78
C PRO A 154 -51.42 -25.81 -3.89
N ALA A 155 -51.09 -26.48 -2.80
CA ALA A 155 -51.13 -27.94 -2.74
C ALA A 155 -52.57 -28.46 -2.92
N GLN A 156 -52.75 -29.66 -3.50
CA GLN A 156 -54.04 -30.21 -3.92
C GLN A 156 -54.98 -30.41 -2.72
N ASP A 157 -54.48 -30.79 -1.57
CA ASP A 157 -55.20 -30.93 -0.31
C ASP A 157 -55.80 -29.61 0.19
N ILE A 158 -55.10 -28.48 -0.03
CA ILE A 158 -55.61 -27.13 0.30
C ILE A 158 -56.72 -26.71 -0.69
N ILE A 159 -56.56 -27.02 -1.99
CA ILE A 159 -57.59 -26.70 -3.01
C ILE A 159 -58.88 -27.48 -2.73
N SER A 160 -58.76 -28.70 -2.30
CA SER A 160 -59.92 -29.61 -2.05
C SER A 160 -60.63 -29.33 -0.71
N ASN A 161 -60.00 -28.64 0.20
CA ASN A 161 -60.53 -28.33 1.54
C ASN A 161 -61.39 -27.05 1.52
N LYS A 162 -62.66 -27.20 1.82
CA LYS A 162 -63.65 -26.10 1.83
C LYS A 162 -63.37 -25.03 2.91
N ASP A 163 -62.57 -25.34 3.92
CA ASP A 163 -62.22 -24.41 5.01
C ASP A 163 -61.19 -23.40 4.58
N PHE A 164 -60.48 -23.60 3.43
CA PHE A 164 -59.55 -22.64 2.88
C PHE A 164 -60.15 -21.83 1.74
N TYR A 165 -59.91 -20.52 1.73
CA TYR A 165 -60.29 -19.62 0.66
C TYR A 165 -59.16 -18.67 0.29
N PRO A 166 -59.02 -18.27 -0.98
CA PRO A 166 -58.00 -17.36 -1.42
C PRO A 166 -58.23 -15.94 -0.86
N THR A 167 -57.22 -15.39 -0.18
CA THR A 167 -57.29 -14.07 0.45
C THR A 167 -56.96 -12.91 -0.50
N GLY A 168 -56.56 -13.22 -1.72
CA GLY A 168 -56.04 -12.25 -2.70
C GLY A 168 -54.66 -11.65 -2.37
N LYS A 169 -54.04 -12.05 -1.24
CA LYS A 169 -52.70 -11.60 -0.82
C LYS A 169 -51.63 -12.60 -1.26
N PHE A 170 -50.51 -12.08 -1.75
CA PHE A 170 -49.35 -12.87 -2.17
C PHE A 170 -48.13 -12.62 -1.32
N ILE A 171 -47.36 -13.64 -1.07
CA ILE A 171 -46.01 -13.55 -0.52
C ILE A 171 -45.06 -13.72 -1.71
N THR A 172 -44.29 -12.68 -2.02
CA THR A 172 -43.37 -12.68 -3.15
C THR A 172 -41.93 -12.85 -2.68
N LYS A 173 -41.19 -13.72 -3.38
CA LYS A 173 -39.74 -13.90 -3.23
C LYS A 173 -39.11 -13.76 -4.61
N GLN A 174 -37.91 -13.15 -4.67
CA GLN A 174 -37.20 -12.91 -5.93
C GLN A 174 -35.84 -13.62 -5.90
N ILE A 175 -35.44 -14.15 -7.04
CA ILE A 175 -34.09 -14.64 -7.34
C ILE A 175 -33.53 -13.71 -8.41
N ALA A 176 -32.39 -13.07 -8.16
CA ALA A 176 -31.65 -12.32 -9.17
C ALA A 176 -30.44 -13.16 -9.60
N ASP A 177 -30.30 -13.38 -10.89
CA ASP A 177 -29.21 -14.15 -11.50
C ASP A 177 -28.62 -13.43 -12.71
N ILE A 178 -27.49 -13.93 -13.22
CA ILE A 178 -26.78 -13.38 -14.38
C ILE A 178 -26.77 -14.43 -15.49
N ASP A 179 -27.33 -14.10 -16.65
CA ASP A 179 -27.25 -14.90 -17.87
C ASP A 179 -26.21 -14.25 -18.82
N ILE A 180 -25.17 -14.99 -19.18
CA ILE A 180 -24.11 -14.52 -20.07
C ILE A 180 -24.32 -15.14 -21.44
N ARG A 181 -24.59 -14.27 -22.46
CA ARG A 181 -24.82 -14.68 -23.84
C ARG A 181 -23.75 -14.11 -24.74
N VAL A 182 -23.17 -14.97 -25.59
CA VAL A 182 -22.27 -14.53 -26.67
C VAL A 182 -23.14 -14.06 -27.84
N SER A 183 -22.89 -12.81 -28.28
CA SER A 183 -23.52 -12.24 -29.49
C SER A 183 -22.47 -12.10 -30.58
N VAL A 184 -22.74 -12.65 -31.75
CA VAL A 184 -21.87 -12.56 -32.94
C VAL A 184 -22.63 -11.78 -34.00
N THR A 185 -22.01 -10.68 -34.51
CA THR A 185 -22.54 -9.90 -35.61
C THR A 185 -21.60 -10.09 -36.82
N GLU A 186 -22.18 -10.52 -37.94
CA GLU A 186 -21.46 -10.66 -39.20
C GLU A 186 -21.70 -9.44 -40.12
N TYR A 187 -20.61 -8.90 -40.63
CA TYR A 187 -20.63 -7.86 -41.64
C TYR A 187 -20.12 -8.44 -42.94
N SER A 188 -20.89 -8.35 -44.02
CA SER A 188 -20.47 -8.78 -45.35
C SER A 188 -20.59 -7.67 -46.39
N ALA A 189 -19.61 -7.54 -47.21
CA ALA A 189 -19.55 -6.56 -48.31
C ALA A 189 -19.33 -7.28 -49.65
N GLN A 190 -20.23 -7.03 -50.61
CA GLN A 190 -20.11 -7.60 -51.94
C GLN A 190 -18.93 -7.00 -52.66
N ILE A 191 -18.14 -7.86 -53.34
CA ILE A 191 -17.02 -7.44 -54.14
C ILE A 191 -17.51 -7.15 -55.56
N TYR A 192 -17.26 -5.96 -56.02
CA TYR A 192 -17.46 -5.53 -57.41
C TYR A 192 -16.12 -5.55 -58.17
N ARG A 193 -16.13 -5.82 -59.45
CA ARG A 193 -14.98 -5.82 -60.30
C ARG A 193 -15.23 -4.95 -61.54
N ASN A 194 -14.31 -4.04 -61.80
CA ASN A 194 -14.32 -3.25 -63.04
C ASN A 194 -13.96 -4.14 -64.21
N ARG A 195 -14.80 -4.14 -65.25
CA ARG A 195 -14.62 -5.00 -66.45
C ARG A 195 -13.46 -4.55 -67.32
N ILE A 196 -13.04 -3.28 -67.22
CA ILE A 196 -11.98 -2.71 -68.04
C ILE A 196 -10.66 -2.70 -67.30
N THR A 197 -10.61 -2.13 -66.08
CA THR A 197 -9.37 -1.97 -65.31
C THR A 197 -9.06 -3.19 -64.42
N ASN A 198 -10.00 -4.12 -64.27
CA ASN A 198 -9.88 -5.30 -63.40
C ASN A 198 -9.80 -4.97 -61.89
N GLU A 199 -9.97 -3.71 -61.51
CA GLU A 199 -9.95 -3.25 -60.13
C GLU A 199 -11.12 -3.83 -59.32
N ARG A 200 -10.85 -4.15 -58.07
CA ARG A 200 -11.85 -4.65 -57.12
C ARG A 200 -12.29 -3.56 -56.15
N TYR A 201 -13.56 -3.47 -55.90
CA TYR A 201 -14.17 -2.57 -54.96
C TYR A 201 -15.12 -3.31 -54.04
N HIS A 202 -15.13 -3.00 -52.76
CA HIS A 202 -16.16 -3.38 -51.83
C HIS A 202 -16.47 -2.20 -50.89
N ALA A 203 -17.63 -2.20 -50.29
CA ALA A 203 -17.98 -1.20 -49.27
C ALA A 203 -17.00 -1.25 -48.11
N ALA A 204 -16.71 -0.08 -47.51
CA ALA A 204 -15.84 -0.01 -46.33
C ALA A 204 -16.54 -0.67 -45.15
N PHE A 205 -15.78 -1.46 -44.36
CA PHE A 205 -16.23 -1.98 -43.10
C PHE A 205 -16.18 -0.86 -42.03
N PRO A 206 -16.98 -0.98 -40.96
CA PRO A 206 -16.87 -0.05 -39.82
C PRO A 206 -15.45 0.02 -39.26
N ASP A 207 -15.08 1.23 -38.76
CA ASP A 207 -13.76 1.44 -38.18
C ASP A 207 -13.49 0.44 -37.03
N GLY A 208 -12.30 -0.15 -37.04
CA GLY A 208 -11.88 -1.13 -36.04
C GLY A 208 -12.11 -2.60 -36.43
N LEU A 209 -12.84 -2.88 -37.54
CA LEU A 209 -12.95 -4.23 -38.12
C LEU A 209 -11.80 -4.48 -39.09
N SER A 210 -10.62 -4.82 -38.52
CA SER A 210 -9.39 -5.02 -39.31
C SER A 210 -9.11 -6.49 -39.64
N ASN A 211 -9.70 -7.43 -38.92
CA ASN A 211 -9.47 -8.86 -39.10
C ASN A 211 -10.78 -9.59 -39.46
N GLU A 212 -10.66 -10.82 -39.96
CA GLU A 212 -11.82 -11.67 -40.22
C GLU A 212 -12.65 -11.95 -38.95
N PHE A 213 -11.98 -12.04 -37.79
CA PHE A 213 -12.62 -12.18 -36.49
C PHE A 213 -12.11 -11.10 -35.53
N ASN A 214 -13.03 -10.30 -34.98
CA ASN A 214 -12.73 -9.21 -34.05
C ASN A 214 -13.50 -9.39 -32.75
N TYR A 215 -12.89 -9.01 -31.63
CA TYR A 215 -13.55 -9.01 -30.32
C TYR A 215 -14.19 -7.66 -30.03
N GLY A 216 -15.43 -7.68 -29.58
CA GLY A 216 -16.19 -6.47 -29.23
C GLY A 216 -15.69 -5.81 -27.93
N LYS A 217 -16.05 -4.52 -27.77
CA LYS A 217 -15.62 -3.71 -26.63
C LYS A 217 -15.99 -4.28 -25.26
N ASN A 218 -17.11 -5.00 -25.14
CA ASN A 218 -17.54 -5.56 -23.85
C ASN A 218 -16.57 -6.63 -23.35
N ILE A 219 -16.12 -7.50 -24.25
CA ILE A 219 -15.19 -8.58 -23.88
C ILE A 219 -13.77 -8.04 -23.63
N LYS A 220 -13.35 -7.04 -24.43
CA LYS A 220 -12.08 -6.34 -24.21
C LYS A 220 -12.08 -5.63 -22.85
N ALA A 221 -13.17 -4.91 -22.51
CA ALA A 221 -13.33 -4.24 -21.21
C ALA A 221 -13.33 -5.22 -20.04
N LEU A 222 -14.03 -6.36 -20.17
CA LEU A 222 -14.05 -7.40 -19.14
C LEU A 222 -12.64 -7.96 -18.90
N ALA A 223 -11.96 -8.39 -19.97
CA ALA A 223 -10.60 -8.94 -19.89
C ALA A 223 -9.60 -7.91 -19.31
N PHE A 224 -9.69 -6.65 -19.75
CA PHE A 224 -8.87 -5.55 -19.25
C PHE A 224 -9.07 -5.32 -17.75
N LEU A 225 -10.33 -5.22 -17.29
CA LEU A 225 -10.63 -4.99 -15.87
C LEU A 225 -10.25 -6.17 -15.00
N LEU A 226 -10.48 -7.40 -15.43
CA LEU A 226 -10.02 -8.59 -14.69
C LEU A 226 -8.52 -8.53 -14.47
N ASN A 227 -7.74 -8.19 -15.49
CA ASN A 227 -6.29 -8.15 -15.39
C ASN A 227 -5.79 -6.91 -14.64
N ASN A 228 -6.22 -5.69 -14.99
CA ASN A 228 -5.63 -4.44 -14.47
C ASN A 228 -6.26 -3.95 -13.17
N TYR A 229 -7.57 -4.15 -12.96
CA TYR A 229 -8.27 -3.70 -11.78
C TYR A 229 -8.44 -4.80 -10.72
N CYS A 230 -8.90 -5.99 -11.16
CA CYS A 230 -9.12 -7.12 -10.25
C CYS A 230 -7.84 -7.91 -9.92
N ASN A 231 -6.71 -7.58 -10.55
CA ASN A 231 -5.42 -8.25 -10.38
C ASN A 231 -5.46 -9.76 -10.70
N VAL A 232 -6.31 -10.18 -11.63
CA VAL A 232 -6.34 -11.55 -12.13
C VAL A 232 -5.19 -11.75 -13.11
N SER A 233 -4.49 -12.90 -13.08
CA SER A 233 -3.43 -13.19 -14.05
C SER A 233 -3.99 -13.33 -15.45
N ILE A 234 -3.15 -13.15 -16.47
CA ILE A 234 -3.54 -13.31 -17.88
C ILE A 234 -4.12 -14.71 -18.13
N ASP A 235 -3.48 -15.76 -17.60
CA ASP A 235 -3.94 -17.14 -17.74
C ASP A 235 -5.34 -17.35 -17.15
N LYS A 236 -5.54 -16.91 -15.90
CA LYS A 236 -6.85 -17.02 -15.24
C LYS A 236 -7.91 -16.13 -15.88
N THR A 237 -7.54 -15.00 -16.47
CA THR A 237 -8.47 -14.16 -17.23
C THR A 237 -8.94 -14.87 -18.49
N GLN A 238 -8.04 -15.54 -19.20
CA GLN A 238 -8.35 -16.37 -20.36
C GLN A 238 -9.29 -17.52 -19.97
N GLU A 239 -8.91 -18.32 -18.97
CA GLU A 239 -9.68 -19.46 -18.48
C GLU A 239 -11.09 -19.05 -18.02
N LEU A 240 -11.22 -17.95 -17.28
CA LEU A 240 -12.52 -17.46 -16.81
C LEU A 240 -13.43 -17.08 -17.98
N ILE A 241 -12.91 -16.29 -18.96
CA ILE A 241 -13.71 -15.85 -20.10
C ILE A 241 -14.12 -17.05 -20.96
N GLN A 242 -13.21 -17.99 -21.18
CA GLN A 242 -13.49 -19.21 -21.90
C GLN A 242 -14.60 -20.02 -21.19
N GLY A 243 -14.50 -20.22 -19.87
CA GLY A 243 -15.47 -20.99 -19.10
C GLY A 243 -16.87 -20.35 -19.06
N ILE A 244 -16.97 -19.03 -18.82
CA ILE A 244 -18.30 -18.35 -18.76
C ILE A 244 -18.95 -18.18 -20.14
N THR A 245 -18.25 -18.49 -21.23
CA THR A 245 -18.76 -18.43 -22.60
C THR A 245 -18.92 -19.82 -23.23
N ASP A 246 -18.86 -20.90 -22.44
CA ASP A 246 -18.93 -22.29 -22.89
C ASP A 246 -17.97 -22.57 -24.06
N ASP A 247 -16.70 -22.21 -23.92
CA ASP A 247 -15.63 -22.33 -24.90
C ASP A 247 -15.82 -21.57 -26.24
N LYS A 248 -16.86 -20.74 -26.35
CA LYS A 248 -17.16 -19.98 -27.57
C LYS A 248 -16.18 -18.84 -27.80
N ILE A 249 -15.56 -18.31 -26.75
CA ILE A 249 -14.61 -17.20 -26.80
C ILE A 249 -13.30 -17.61 -26.15
N ILE A 250 -12.24 -17.66 -26.95
CA ILE A 250 -10.88 -17.98 -26.49
C ILE A 250 -9.97 -16.79 -26.83
N LEU A 251 -9.68 -15.94 -25.83
CA LEU A 251 -8.78 -14.82 -26.02
C LEU A 251 -7.33 -15.29 -25.99
N SER A 252 -6.49 -14.76 -26.88
CA SER A 252 -5.06 -15.00 -26.78
C SER A 252 -4.43 -14.20 -25.64
N LYS A 253 -3.39 -14.76 -24.99
CA LYS A 253 -2.62 -14.07 -23.94
C LYS A 253 -2.01 -12.75 -24.46
N GLY A 254 -1.59 -12.74 -25.72
CA GLY A 254 -1.07 -11.53 -26.39
C GLY A 254 -2.13 -10.44 -26.48
N LEU A 255 -3.37 -10.78 -26.83
CA LEU A 255 -4.47 -9.81 -26.85
C LEU A 255 -4.72 -9.24 -25.46
N ILE A 256 -4.87 -10.08 -24.43
CA ILE A 256 -5.12 -9.61 -23.06
C ILE A 256 -4.02 -8.64 -22.60
N ASN A 257 -2.76 -8.95 -22.93
CA ASN A 257 -1.63 -8.07 -22.60
C ASN A 257 -1.69 -6.74 -23.39
N SER A 258 -2.04 -6.77 -24.68
CA SER A 258 -2.12 -5.57 -25.53
C SER A 258 -3.24 -4.61 -25.14
N LEU A 259 -4.28 -5.08 -24.40
CA LEU A 259 -5.38 -4.23 -23.95
C LEU A 259 -4.89 -3.09 -23.04
N SER A 260 -3.85 -3.34 -22.24
CA SER A 260 -3.27 -2.28 -21.39
C SER A 260 -2.68 -1.15 -22.23
N LYS A 261 -2.00 -1.49 -23.34
CA LYS A 261 -1.46 -0.50 -24.27
C LYS A 261 -2.58 0.25 -24.99
N GLN A 262 -3.56 -0.48 -25.55
CA GLN A 262 -4.71 0.14 -26.22
C GLN A 262 -5.45 1.12 -25.30
N PHE A 263 -5.66 0.73 -24.02
CA PHE A 263 -6.28 1.59 -23.02
C PHE A 263 -5.44 2.82 -22.72
N SER A 264 -4.12 2.64 -22.50
CA SER A 264 -3.19 3.75 -22.30
C SER A 264 -3.20 4.73 -23.46
N ASP A 265 -3.08 4.24 -24.69
CA ASP A 265 -3.05 5.08 -25.91
C ASP A 265 -4.37 5.86 -26.07
N SER A 266 -5.52 5.24 -25.81
CA SER A 266 -6.84 5.89 -25.94
C SER A 266 -7.13 6.93 -24.85
N THR A 267 -6.42 6.87 -23.71
CA THR A 267 -6.67 7.73 -22.55
C THR A 267 -5.58 8.78 -22.27
N VAL A 268 -4.69 9.04 -23.21
CA VAL A 268 -3.61 10.05 -23.08
C VAL A 268 -4.17 11.43 -22.71
N HIS A 269 -5.25 11.87 -23.38
CA HIS A 269 -5.87 13.16 -23.12
C HIS A 269 -6.52 13.23 -21.72
N ASP A 270 -7.14 12.13 -21.27
CA ASP A 270 -7.72 12.08 -19.93
C ASP A 270 -6.64 12.15 -18.85
N ARG A 271 -5.48 11.47 -19.04
CA ARG A 271 -4.34 11.58 -18.11
C ARG A 271 -3.77 13.00 -18.06
N LYS A 272 -3.70 13.69 -19.19
CA LYS A 272 -3.28 15.10 -19.22
C LYS A 272 -4.26 15.97 -18.43
N LYS A 273 -5.58 15.76 -18.55
CA LYS A 273 -6.57 16.46 -17.72
C LYS A 273 -6.38 16.19 -16.23
N ILE A 274 -6.13 14.94 -15.86
CA ILE A 274 -5.84 14.58 -14.44
C ILE A 274 -4.60 15.33 -13.95
N TYR A 275 -3.54 15.37 -14.76
CA TYR A 275 -2.32 16.13 -14.46
C TYR A 275 -2.63 17.61 -14.20
N ASP A 276 -3.37 18.25 -15.10
CA ASP A 276 -3.71 19.67 -15.00
C ASP A 276 -4.60 19.95 -13.78
N MET A 277 -5.56 19.06 -13.48
CA MET A 277 -6.41 19.18 -12.28
C MET A 277 -5.64 19.00 -10.98
N LEU A 278 -4.64 18.13 -10.95
CA LEU A 278 -3.75 17.97 -9.80
C LEU A 278 -2.90 19.24 -9.56
N LEU A 279 -2.43 19.91 -10.61
CA LEU A 279 -1.72 21.19 -10.47
C LEU A 279 -2.59 22.31 -9.87
N LEU A 280 -3.89 22.27 -10.14
CA LEU A 280 -4.85 23.28 -9.62
C LEU A 280 -5.37 22.94 -8.22
N ALA A 281 -5.14 21.73 -7.73
CA ALA A 281 -5.65 21.30 -6.43
C ALA A 281 -4.99 22.08 -5.28
N PRO A 282 -5.73 22.49 -4.23
CA PRO A 282 -5.18 23.22 -3.07
C PRO A 282 -4.22 22.36 -2.24
N SER A 283 -4.37 21.03 -2.30
CA SER A 283 -3.44 20.08 -1.70
C SER A 283 -3.30 18.83 -2.56
N MET A 284 -2.11 18.24 -2.57
CA MET A 284 -1.80 17.02 -3.28
C MET A 284 -1.00 16.08 -2.36
N HIS A 285 -1.45 14.84 -2.29
CA HIS A 285 -0.75 13.77 -1.58
C HIS A 285 0.26 13.11 -2.50
N ALA A 286 1.46 12.89 -2.00
CA ALA A 286 2.55 12.26 -2.75
C ALA A 286 3.26 11.19 -1.92
N ASP A 287 3.64 10.08 -2.58
CA ASP A 287 4.45 9.02 -1.96
C ASP A 287 5.10 8.15 -3.04
N PHE A 288 6.26 7.58 -2.72
CA PHE A 288 6.98 6.64 -3.57
C PHE A 288 6.81 5.19 -3.11
N THR A 289 6.76 4.27 -4.07
CA THR A 289 6.85 2.85 -3.75
C THR A 289 7.77 2.12 -4.73
N PRO A 290 8.63 1.20 -4.24
CA PRO A 290 9.47 0.40 -5.11
C PRO A 290 8.66 -0.68 -5.84
N GLY A 291 9.07 -0.96 -7.08
CA GLY A 291 8.73 -2.11 -7.89
C GLY A 291 9.98 -2.84 -8.36
N ARG A 292 9.82 -3.94 -9.08
CA ARG A 292 10.94 -4.67 -9.68
C ARG A 292 10.65 -5.01 -11.14
N VAL A 293 11.65 -4.76 -12.00
CA VAL A 293 11.66 -5.14 -13.40
C VAL A 293 12.91 -5.97 -13.64
N ASN A 294 12.77 -7.24 -14.00
CA ASN A 294 13.88 -8.17 -14.24
C ASN A 294 14.95 -8.13 -13.12
N GLY A 295 14.50 -8.09 -11.84
CA GLY A 295 15.38 -8.05 -10.68
C GLY A 295 15.93 -6.66 -10.33
N LYS A 296 15.82 -5.64 -11.19
CA LYS A 296 16.21 -4.25 -10.93
C LYS A 296 15.09 -3.51 -10.19
N ASN A 297 15.45 -2.66 -9.23
CA ASN A 297 14.49 -1.81 -8.55
C ASN A 297 14.07 -0.65 -9.47
N VAL A 298 12.78 -0.39 -9.49
CA VAL A 298 12.17 0.80 -10.11
C VAL A 298 11.27 1.48 -9.09
N GLN A 299 10.76 2.66 -9.39
CA GLN A 299 9.90 3.43 -8.50
C GLN A 299 8.57 3.74 -9.18
N VAL A 300 7.53 3.81 -8.38
CA VAL A 300 6.25 4.37 -8.78
C VAL A 300 5.90 5.47 -7.78
N LEU A 301 5.74 6.68 -8.29
CA LEU A 301 5.23 7.83 -7.57
C LEU A 301 3.71 7.88 -7.74
N ILE A 302 3.00 8.20 -6.69
CA ILE A 302 1.60 8.57 -6.75
C ILE A 302 1.43 10.05 -6.44
N CYS A 303 0.65 10.73 -7.25
CA CYS A 303 0.14 12.08 -7.02
C CYS A 303 -1.38 11.98 -6.94
N THR A 304 -2.00 12.37 -5.82
CA THR A 304 -3.43 12.14 -5.63
C THR A 304 -4.08 13.19 -4.74
N ASN A 305 -5.36 13.45 -5.01
CA ASN A 305 -6.28 14.17 -4.14
C ASN A 305 -7.59 13.34 -3.98
N PRO A 306 -8.64 13.80 -3.32
CA PRO A 306 -9.89 13.04 -3.21
C PRO A 306 -10.59 12.69 -4.52
N TYR A 307 -10.27 13.37 -5.63
CA TYR A 307 -10.97 13.26 -6.91
C TYR A 307 -10.13 12.72 -8.05
N GLU A 308 -8.82 12.98 -8.01
CA GLU A 308 -7.85 12.63 -9.05
C GLU A 308 -6.70 11.82 -8.49
N THR A 309 -6.21 10.88 -9.29
CA THR A 309 -5.02 10.08 -8.98
C THR A 309 -4.20 9.86 -10.24
N LEU A 310 -2.91 10.17 -10.16
CA LEU A 310 -1.92 9.90 -11.20
C LEU A 310 -0.81 9.03 -10.62
N TYR A 311 -0.51 7.91 -11.29
CA TYR A 311 0.65 7.08 -11.01
C TYR A 311 1.72 7.38 -12.05
N CYS A 312 2.93 7.65 -11.61
CA CYS A 312 4.07 7.96 -12.47
C CYS A 312 5.16 6.91 -12.27
N PHE A 313 5.59 6.29 -13.37
CA PHE A 313 6.72 5.37 -13.37
C PHE A 313 8.04 6.14 -13.45
N SER A 314 9.05 5.70 -12.68
CA SER A 314 10.44 6.15 -12.83
C SER A 314 11.43 5.02 -12.53
N GLU A 315 12.59 5.05 -13.14
CA GLU A 315 13.69 4.15 -12.80
C GLU A 315 14.38 4.56 -11.50
N HIS A 316 14.25 5.80 -11.09
CA HIS A 316 14.93 6.39 -9.96
C HIS A 316 13.95 6.96 -8.93
N LYS A 317 14.40 7.06 -7.69
CA LYS A 317 13.74 7.80 -6.61
C LYS A 317 14.36 9.21 -6.51
N GLY A 318 13.73 10.08 -5.75
CA GLY A 318 14.23 11.45 -5.51
C GLY A 318 13.94 12.39 -6.68
N HIS A 319 14.78 13.39 -6.89
CA HIS A 319 14.57 14.42 -7.91
C HIS A 319 14.34 13.85 -9.31
N GLN A 320 15.10 12.84 -9.71
CA GLN A 320 14.92 12.18 -11.02
C GLN A 320 13.57 11.49 -11.16
N GLY A 321 12.98 11.02 -10.04
CA GLY A 321 11.66 10.39 -10.02
C GLY A 321 10.52 11.40 -10.04
N ILE A 322 10.80 12.68 -9.85
CA ILE A 322 9.81 13.77 -9.86
C ILE A 322 9.73 14.44 -11.23
N VAL A 323 10.81 14.42 -12.00
CA VAL A 323 10.84 15.05 -13.35
C VAL A 323 9.68 14.55 -14.22
N GLY A 324 8.93 15.47 -14.83
CA GLY A 324 7.77 15.22 -15.68
C GLY A 324 6.51 14.81 -14.93
N THR A 325 6.49 14.89 -13.59
CA THR A 325 5.29 14.63 -12.77
C THR A 325 4.65 15.93 -12.32
N PRO A 326 3.37 15.92 -11.89
CA PRO A 326 2.73 17.14 -11.39
C PRO A 326 3.49 17.83 -10.25
N ILE A 327 4.27 17.09 -9.45
CA ILE A 327 5.02 17.67 -8.32
C ILE A 327 6.06 18.66 -8.78
N GLU A 328 6.67 18.46 -9.96
CA GLU A 328 7.73 19.32 -10.48
C GLU A 328 7.29 20.79 -10.63
N GLU A 329 6.04 20.97 -11.06
CA GLU A 329 5.43 22.29 -11.31
C GLU A 329 4.45 22.76 -10.21
N TYR A 330 4.26 21.93 -9.16
CA TYR A 330 3.25 22.18 -8.15
C TYR A 330 3.65 23.29 -7.20
N LEU A 331 2.76 24.27 -6.97
CA LEU A 331 3.02 25.45 -6.16
C LEU A 331 2.19 25.52 -4.86
N GLN A 332 1.27 24.59 -4.65
CA GLN A 332 0.39 24.55 -3.49
C GLN A 332 0.93 23.59 -2.41
N THR A 333 0.07 23.11 -1.51
CA THR A 333 0.48 22.29 -0.37
C THR A 333 0.66 20.82 -0.72
N LEU A 334 1.84 20.24 -0.45
CA LEU A 334 2.11 18.81 -0.52
C LEU A 334 1.84 18.13 0.83
N VAL A 335 1.12 17.01 0.80
CA VAL A 335 0.96 16.09 1.94
C VAL A 335 1.81 14.85 1.67
N HIS A 336 2.82 14.61 2.50
CA HIS A 336 3.80 13.54 2.23
C HIS A 336 4.36 12.93 3.54
N ASP A 337 5.13 11.87 3.44
CA ASP A 337 5.98 11.39 4.51
C ASP A 337 7.27 12.24 4.60
N HIS A 338 8.14 11.94 5.57
CA HIS A 338 9.40 12.65 5.69
C HIS A 338 10.42 12.20 4.62
N ASP A 339 10.09 12.37 3.34
CA ASP A 339 11.07 12.29 2.26
C ASP A 339 11.54 13.70 1.93
N ILE A 340 12.80 14.00 2.24
CA ILE A 340 13.41 15.33 2.07
C ILE A 340 13.28 15.81 0.62
N THR A 341 13.17 14.92 -0.35
CA THR A 341 13.01 15.29 -1.75
C THR A 341 11.78 16.16 -1.96
N PHE A 342 10.65 15.85 -1.30
CA PHE A 342 9.41 16.60 -1.48
C PHE A 342 9.49 18.03 -0.97
N TYR A 343 10.33 18.31 0.03
CA TYR A 343 10.51 19.66 0.56
C TYR A 343 11.15 20.66 -0.42
N ASN A 344 11.66 20.18 -1.56
CA ASN A 344 12.18 21.04 -2.63
C ASN A 344 11.12 21.47 -3.64
N TYR A 345 9.86 21.05 -3.46
CA TYR A 345 8.74 21.28 -4.37
C TYR A 345 7.52 21.73 -3.58
N GLY A 346 6.57 22.38 -4.26
CA GLY A 346 5.37 22.89 -3.60
C GLY A 346 5.62 24.20 -2.82
N GLY A 347 4.54 24.84 -2.41
CA GLY A 347 4.56 26.09 -1.64
C GLY A 347 4.34 25.89 -0.13
N GLY A 348 3.82 24.74 0.28
CA GLY A 348 3.60 24.35 1.67
C GLY A 348 3.72 22.84 1.86
N HIS A 349 3.97 22.40 3.10
CA HIS A 349 4.18 21.00 3.41
C HIS A 349 3.38 20.59 4.63
N GLN A 350 2.63 19.50 4.51
CA GLN A 350 2.03 18.78 5.64
C GLN A 350 2.69 17.42 5.74
N GLU A 351 3.45 17.21 6.80
CA GLU A 351 4.02 15.89 7.06
C GLU A 351 2.99 14.93 7.66
N CYS A 352 3.04 13.68 7.24
CA CYS A 352 2.11 12.65 7.69
C CYS A 352 2.25 12.36 9.19
N LEU A 353 1.30 12.79 10.00
CA LEU A 353 1.33 12.58 11.46
C LEU A 353 1.27 11.09 11.85
N ALA A 354 0.74 10.21 11.00
CA ALA A 354 0.79 8.78 11.27
C ALA A 354 2.22 8.23 11.27
N HIS A 355 3.12 8.79 10.45
CA HIS A 355 4.54 8.47 10.44
C HIS A 355 5.25 9.11 11.65
N VAL A 356 4.97 10.37 11.96
CA VAL A 356 5.50 11.06 13.14
C VAL A 356 5.20 10.28 14.41
N LEU A 357 3.95 9.81 14.59
CA LEU A 357 3.56 8.99 15.75
C LEU A 357 4.33 7.65 15.82
N ARG A 358 4.65 7.02 14.67
CA ARG A 358 5.46 5.79 14.65
C ARG A 358 6.92 6.08 15.03
N TYR A 359 7.48 7.19 14.58
CA TYR A 359 8.84 7.59 14.96
C TYR A 359 8.94 7.95 16.45
N LEU A 360 7.93 8.65 17.00
CA LEU A 360 7.85 8.90 18.43
C LEU A 360 7.71 7.60 19.23
N GLN A 361 6.94 6.62 18.75
CA GLN A 361 6.86 5.31 19.38
C GLN A 361 8.22 4.59 19.36
N SER A 362 8.95 4.66 18.25
CA SER A 362 10.31 4.12 18.17
C SER A 362 11.24 4.78 19.18
N ALA A 363 11.19 6.11 19.29
CA ALA A 363 12.00 6.85 20.25
C ALA A 363 11.67 6.46 21.71
N ILE A 364 10.39 6.32 22.06
CA ILE A 364 9.95 5.85 23.40
C ILE A 364 10.55 4.47 23.72
N GLU A 365 10.60 3.56 22.75
CA GLU A 365 11.11 2.21 22.95
C GLU A 365 12.64 2.15 23.02
N ASN A 366 13.33 3.05 22.33
CA ASN A 366 14.79 3.07 22.25
C ASN A 366 15.47 3.97 23.29
N GLU A 367 14.76 4.98 23.80
CA GLU A 367 15.23 5.94 24.80
C GLU A 367 14.25 5.99 25.99
N PRO A 368 14.09 4.88 26.75
CA PRO A 368 13.08 4.75 27.80
C PRO A 368 13.29 5.74 28.97
N ASP A 369 14.49 6.25 29.14
CA ASP A 369 14.89 7.18 30.21
C ASP A 369 14.46 8.61 29.92
N LEU A 370 14.14 8.94 28.65
CA LEU A 370 13.65 10.25 28.25
C LEU A 370 12.11 10.27 28.22
N THR A 371 11.53 11.45 28.43
CA THR A 371 10.06 11.60 28.53
C THR A 371 9.45 12.48 27.46
N TRP A 372 10.24 13.36 26.82
CA TRP A 372 9.75 14.31 25.83
C TRP A 372 8.95 13.66 24.69
N HIS A 373 9.40 12.52 24.18
CA HIS A 373 8.71 11.81 23.11
C HIS A 373 7.35 11.22 23.54
N LYS A 374 7.18 10.86 24.83
CA LYS A 374 5.87 10.45 25.36
C LYS A 374 4.91 11.62 25.38
N ASN A 375 5.38 12.79 25.83
CA ASN A 375 4.61 14.02 25.89
C ASN A 375 4.24 14.50 24.47
N MET A 376 5.20 14.53 23.55
CA MET A 376 4.94 14.89 22.16
C MET A 376 3.98 13.94 21.46
N LYS A 377 4.11 12.64 21.72
CA LYS A 377 3.17 11.64 21.17
C LYS A 377 1.76 11.83 21.75
N ALA A 378 1.64 12.17 23.01
CA ALA A 378 0.34 12.47 23.65
C ALA A 378 -0.31 13.68 23.00
N LEU A 379 0.45 14.80 22.83
CA LEU A 379 0.00 16.00 22.13
C LEU A 379 -0.50 15.65 20.70
N MET A 380 0.34 15.04 19.86
CA MET A 380 -0.04 14.71 18.49
C MET A 380 -1.24 13.78 18.40
N SER A 381 -1.35 12.79 19.30
CA SER A 381 -2.49 11.88 19.34
C SER A 381 -3.77 12.59 19.78
N GLY A 382 -3.67 13.53 20.73
CA GLY A 382 -4.76 14.39 21.17
C GLY A 382 -5.28 15.26 20.03
N LEU A 383 -4.38 15.93 19.29
CA LEU A 383 -4.73 16.75 18.13
C LEU A 383 -5.47 15.97 17.05
N ILE A 384 -5.01 14.76 16.74
CA ILE A 384 -5.71 13.87 15.80
C ILE A 384 -7.11 13.52 16.31
N HIS A 385 -7.29 13.38 17.61
CA HIS A 385 -8.61 13.09 18.20
C HIS A 385 -9.51 14.32 18.13
N GLU A 386 -9.02 15.50 18.46
CA GLU A 386 -9.72 16.78 18.34
C GLU A 386 -10.18 17.01 16.88
N CYS A 387 -9.27 16.84 15.91
CA CYS A 387 -9.56 16.97 14.48
C CYS A 387 -10.68 16.05 13.96
N LYS A 388 -10.90 14.90 14.58
CA LYS A 388 -12.02 14.02 14.22
C LYS A 388 -13.37 14.53 14.68
N GLN A 389 -13.38 15.38 15.68
CA GLN A 389 -14.60 15.99 16.24
C GLN A 389 -14.87 17.34 15.59
N GLU A 390 -13.84 18.16 15.45
CA GLU A 390 -13.91 19.50 14.88
C GLU A 390 -12.63 19.82 14.09
N ARG A 391 -12.80 20.32 12.86
CA ARG A 391 -11.68 20.68 11.98
C ARG A 391 -11.27 22.14 12.09
N ASN A 392 -12.16 23.00 12.58
CA ASN A 392 -11.90 24.43 12.69
C ASN A 392 -11.35 24.77 14.07
N PHE A 393 -10.07 25.05 14.16
CA PHE A 393 -9.43 25.49 15.38
C PHE A 393 -9.47 27.01 15.48
N SER A 394 -9.78 27.57 16.66
CA SER A 394 -9.63 29.00 16.89
C SER A 394 -8.14 29.39 16.94
N GLU A 395 -7.81 30.63 16.55
CA GLU A 395 -6.44 31.15 16.63
C GLU A 395 -5.83 30.98 18.03
N LYS A 396 -6.63 31.22 19.07
CA LYS A 396 -6.21 31.00 20.47
C LYS A 396 -5.81 29.53 20.68
N ARG A 397 -6.62 28.57 20.19
CA ARG A 397 -6.32 27.15 20.37
C ARG A 397 -5.08 26.73 19.57
N ILE A 398 -4.90 27.26 18.39
CA ILE A 398 -3.68 27.03 17.58
C ILE A 398 -2.46 27.52 18.34
N HIS A 399 -2.52 28.72 18.90
CA HIS A 399 -1.42 29.29 19.69
C HIS A 399 -1.09 28.45 20.94
N GLU A 400 -2.11 28.01 21.70
CA GLU A 400 -1.93 27.10 22.84
C GLU A 400 -1.22 25.79 22.44
N ILE A 401 -1.55 25.25 21.26
CA ILE A 401 -0.92 24.04 20.71
C ILE A 401 0.54 24.30 20.30
N GLU A 402 0.81 25.43 19.65
CA GLU A 402 2.15 25.82 19.24
C GLU A 402 3.06 26.07 20.43
N GLU A 403 2.55 26.70 21.51
CA GLU A 403 3.25 26.89 22.77
C GLU A 403 3.54 25.56 23.48
N GLU A 404 2.56 24.66 23.54
CA GLU A 404 2.74 23.34 24.16
C GLU A 404 3.79 22.52 23.40
N TYR A 405 3.78 22.58 22.05
CA TYR A 405 4.75 21.92 21.20
C TYR A 405 6.16 22.42 21.49
N ASP A 406 6.35 23.74 21.56
CA ASP A 406 7.64 24.39 21.86
C ASP A 406 8.11 24.10 23.27
N ARG A 407 7.20 24.05 24.25
CA ARG A 407 7.50 23.68 25.63
C ARG A 407 8.05 22.27 25.73
N ILE A 408 7.44 21.32 24.99
CA ILE A 408 7.91 19.93 24.98
C ILE A 408 9.30 19.85 24.34
N LEU A 409 9.57 20.61 23.26
CA LEU A 409 10.89 20.64 22.63
C LEU A 409 11.95 21.29 23.52
N SER A 410 11.60 22.37 24.25
CA SER A 410 12.50 22.99 25.22
C SER A 410 12.86 22.05 26.36
N PHE A 411 11.89 21.24 26.78
CA PHE A 411 12.13 20.20 27.77
C PHE A 411 13.04 19.08 27.19
N ALA A 412 12.85 18.70 25.94
CA ALA A 412 13.72 17.73 25.24
C ALA A 412 15.18 18.23 25.15
N ASP A 413 15.42 19.53 24.87
CA ASP A 413 16.75 20.14 24.92
C ASP A 413 17.40 19.88 26.29
N SER A 414 16.67 20.09 27.36
CA SER A 414 17.16 19.88 28.74
C SER A 414 17.46 18.41 29.03
N GLU A 415 16.61 17.49 28.56
CA GLU A 415 16.84 16.04 28.71
C GLU A 415 18.09 15.60 27.93
N TYR A 416 18.33 16.09 26.70
CA TYR A 416 19.52 15.75 25.91
C TYR A 416 20.80 16.44 26.44
N CYS A 417 20.70 17.56 27.16
CA CYS A 417 21.86 18.11 27.89
C CYS A 417 22.29 17.19 29.02
N LEU A 418 21.34 16.55 29.74
CA LEU A 418 21.64 15.63 30.85
C LEU A 418 22.00 14.22 30.33
N HIS A 419 21.39 13.80 29.22
CA HIS A 419 21.57 12.49 28.59
C HIS A 419 21.95 12.68 27.12
N PRO A 420 23.22 13.00 26.82
CA PRO A 420 23.67 13.26 25.45
C PRO A 420 23.33 12.10 24.51
N PRO A 421 22.97 12.38 23.24
CA PRO A 421 22.63 11.35 22.29
C PRO A 421 23.83 10.43 22.01
N SER A 422 23.55 9.16 21.79
CA SER A 422 24.54 8.20 21.40
C SER A 422 25.20 8.59 20.07
N LYS A 423 26.53 8.56 20.01
CA LYS A 423 27.30 8.82 18.78
C LYS A 423 26.93 7.89 17.63
N TYR A 424 26.52 6.66 17.95
CA TYR A 424 26.26 5.59 16.94
C TYR A 424 24.79 5.38 16.65
N PHE A 425 23.88 5.90 17.47
CA PHE A 425 22.45 5.71 17.31
C PHE A 425 21.63 6.91 17.78
N PRO A 426 21.70 8.03 17.04
CA PRO A 426 21.03 9.27 17.43
C PRO A 426 19.57 9.36 16.94
N ASP A 427 18.86 8.24 16.71
CA ASP A 427 17.52 8.24 16.06
C ASP A 427 16.51 9.14 16.81
N GLY A 428 16.44 9.07 18.15
CA GLY A 428 15.56 9.93 18.93
C GLY A 428 15.98 11.38 18.88
N PHE A 429 17.28 11.67 18.96
CA PHE A 429 17.82 13.01 18.83
C PHE A 429 17.60 13.58 17.42
N ASN A 430 17.80 12.77 16.37
CA ASN A 430 17.51 13.18 15.00
C ASN A 430 16.01 13.50 14.83
N LEU A 431 15.13 12.73 15.46
CA LEU A 431 13.70 13.01 15.47
C LEU A 431 13.40 14.34 16.18
N PHE A 432 14.04 14.60 17.32
CA PHE A 432 13.92 15.88 18.04
C PHE A 432 14.34 17.07 17.16
N LEU A 433 15.52 17.01 16.52
CA LEU A 433 16.00 18.05 15.61
C LEU A 433 15.01 18.26 14.44
N ARG A 434 14.52 17.18 13.85
CA ARG A 434 13.52 17.22 12.79
C ARG A 434 12.23 17.87 13.27
N MET A 435 11.73 17.52 14.44
CA MET A 435 10.51 18.12 14.99
C MET A 435 10.67 19.61 15.27
N LYS A 436 11.88 20.06 15.59
CA LYS A 436 12.22 21.48 15.75
C LYS A 436 12.25 22.20 14.40
N GLU A 437 12.87 21.59 13.39
CA GLU A 437 13.04 22.18 12.06
C GLU A 437 11.73 22.23 11.26
N TYR A 438 10.91 21.16 11.33
CA TYR A 438 9.70 21.01 10.51
C TYR A 438 8.40 21.18 11.32
N LYS A 439 8.42 21.96 12.41
CA LYS A 439 7.23 22.23 13.24
C LYS A 439 6.04 22.70 12.41
N ASP A 440 6.24 23.65 11.50
CA ASP A 440 5.18 24.17 10.64
C ASP A 440 4.57 23.08 9.76
N SER A 441 5.39 22.16 9.24
CA SER A 441 4.91 21.03 8.45
C SER A 441 4.15 19.97 9.27
N HIS A 442 4.38 19.91 10.57
CA HIS A 442 3.60 19.04 11.45
C HIS A 442 2.24 19.64 11.84
N LEU A 443 2.12 20.97 11.86
CA LEU A 443 0.98 21.70 12.39
C LEU A 443 0.18 22.47 11.33
N LEU A 444 0.57 22.41 10.04
CA LEU A 444 -0.05 23.19 8.96
C LEU A 444 -1.56 22.93 8.86
N PHE A 445 -2.00 21.69 9.07
CA PHE A 445 -3.42 21.30 9.03
C PHE A 445 -4.30 22.04 10.05
N LEU A 446 -3.74 22.59 11.13
CA LEU A 446 -4.48 23.38 12.11
C LEU A 446 -4.99 24.70 11.53
N LYS A 447 -4.23 25.27 10.58
CA LYS A 447 -4.54 26.53 9.90
C LYS A 447 -5.38 26.32 8.63
N HIS A 448 -5.49 25.07 8.16
CA HIS A 448 -6.17 24.70 6.93
C HIS A 448 -7.12 23.51 7.18
N PRO A 449 -8.39 23.76 7.51
CA PRO A 449 -9.36 22.71 7.89
C PRO A 449 -9.56 21.61 6.85
N ASP A 450 -9.39 21.93 5.57
CA ASP A 450 -9.54 20.99 4.45
C ASP A 450 -8.29 20.16 4.19
N LEU A 451 -7.17 20.48 4.84
CA LEU A 451 -5.91 19.78 4.67
C LEU A 451 -5.88 18.50 5.52
N ASP A 452 -5.56 17.39 4.88
CA ASP A 452 -5.38 16.13 5.59
C ASP A 452 -4.06 16.11 6.38
N TYR A 453 -4.14 15.73 7.66
CA TYR A 453 -2.98 15.56 8.55
C TYR A 453 -2.25 14.21 8.36
N THR A 454 -2.70 13.36 7.44
CA THR A 454 -2.06 12.08 7.14
C THR A 454 -1.97 11.84 5.64
N ASN A 455 -0.93 11.13 5.20
CA ASN A 455 -0.76 10.72 3.80
C ASN A 455 -1.47 9.40 3.45
N ASN A 456 -2.54 9.06 4.18
CA ASN A 456 -3.27 7.80 4.00
C ASN A 456 -3.88 7.64 2.61
N LEU A 457 -4.18 8.75 1.91
CA LEU A 457 -4.75 8.71 0.56
C LEU A 457 -3.75 8.12 -0.42
N ALA A 458 -2.53 8.65 -0.45
CA ALA A 458 -1.43 8.14 -1.28
C ALA A 458 -1.06 6.69 -0.89
N GLU A 459 -0.92 6.40 0.42
CA GLU A 459 -0.63 5.04 0.87
C GLU A 459 -1.66 4.01 0.41
N ARG A 460 -2.96 4.33 0.47
CA ARG A 460 -4.03 3.45 0.00
C ARG A 460 -3.97 3.23 -1.51
N GLY A 461 -3.64 4.27 -2.28
CA GLY A 461 -3.40 4.19 -3.71
C GLY A 461 -2.23 3.25 -4.03
N LEU A 462 -1.08 3.46 -3.40
CA LEU A 462 0.10 2.63 -3.61
C LEU A 462 -0.10 1.15 -3.19
N ARG A 463 -0.94 0.86 -2.20
CA ARG A 463 -1.29 -0.52 -1.85
C ARG A 463 -1.95 -1.28 -3.01
N LYS A 464 -2.65 -0.59 -3.92
CA LYS A 464 -3.24 -1.19 -5.12
C LYS A 464 -2.16 -1.62 -6.10
N PHE A 465 -1.20 -0.74 -6.38
CA PHE A 465 -0.02 -1.05 -7.18
C PHE A 465 0.76 -2.23 -6.57
N LYS A 466 1.01 -2.21 -5.26
CA LYS A 466 1.71 -3.30 -4.56
C LYS A 466 1.00 -4.65 -4.66
N ARG A 467 -0.34 -4.68 -4.70
CA ARG A 467 -1.09 -5.93 -4.92
C ARG A 467 -0.83 -6.50 -6.31
N LYS A 468 -0.88 -5.64 -7.35
CA LYS A 468 -0.56 -6.05 -8.72
C LYS A 468 0.89 -6.51 -8.84
N PHE A 469 1.82 -5.78 -8.23
CA PHE A 469 3.23 -6.16 -8.19
C PHE A 469 3.44 -7.53 -7.52
N LYS A 470 2.80 -7.78 -6.38
CA LYS A 470 2.88 -9.09 -5.71
C LYS A 470 2.28 -10.22 -6.56
N GLN A 471 1.20 -9.96 -7.29
CA GLN A 471 0.61 -10.93 -8.21
C GLN A 471 1.55 -11.22 -9.39
N ALA A 472 2.21 -10.20 -9.93
CA ALA A 472 3.15 -10.33 -11.05
C ALA A 472 4.53 -10.89 -10.64
N VAL A 473 4.87 -10.87 -9.34
CA VAL A 473 6.19 -11.22 -8.77
C VAL A 473 7.29 -10.26 -9.25
N THR A 474 7.44 -10.09 -10.56
CA THR A 474 8.31 -9.10 -11.22
C THR A 474 7.70 -8.70 -12.57
N PHE A 475 7.90 -7.47 -12.97
CA PHE A 475 7.53 -7.02 -14.31
C PHE A 475 8.65 -7.38 -15.32
N ARG A 476 8.27 -7.55 -16.59
CA ARG A 476 9.21 -7.94 -17.65
C ARG A 476 9.90 -6.74 -18.31
N SER A 477 9.26 -5.56 -18.28
CA SER A 477 9.81 -4.34 -18.90
C SER A 477 9.34 -3.09 -18.14
N ASN A 478 10.11 -2.00 -18.25
CA ASN A 478 9.74 -0.68 -17.75
C ASN A 478 8.44 -0.18 -18.39
N GLU A 479 8.25 -0.44 -19.69
CA GLU A 479 7.03 -0.14 -20.43
C GLU A 479 5.79 -0.80 -19.77
N SER A 480 5.89 -2.05 -19.34
CA SER A 480 4.79 -2.75 -18.67
C SER A 480 4.37 -2.07 -17.36
N VAL A 481 5.32 -1.49 -16.61
CA VAL A 481 5.02 -0.74 -15.39
C VAL A 481 4.42 0.61 -15.74
N ALA A 482 4.95 1.31 -16.74
CA ALA A 482 4.40 2.59 -17.19
C ALA A 482 2.96 2.44 -17.69
N LEU A 483 2.67 1.46 -18.53
CA LEU A 483 1.32 1.15 -19.00
C LEU A 483 0.36 0.80 -17.83
N LEU A 484 0.85 0.08 -16.82
CA LEU A 484 0.06 -0.20 -15.62
C LEU A 484 -0.24 1.08 -14.85
N CYS A 485 0.73 1.99 -14.69
CA CYS A 485 0.54 3.29 -14.05
C CYS A 485 -0.51 4.11 -14.80
N ASP A 486 -0.45 4.15 -16.13
CA ASP A 486 -1.43 4.83 -16.98
C ASP A 486 -2.84 4.29 -16.77
N CYS A 487 -3.00 2.97 -16.85
CA CYS A 487 -4.28 2.30 -16.62
C CYS A 487 -4.84 2.57 -15.21
N MET A 488 -3.98 2.45 -14.20
CA MET A 488 -4.37 2.68 -12.81
C MET A 488 -4.78 4.13 -12.55
N SER A 489 -4.12 5.09 -13.19
CA SER A 489 -4.44 6.52 -13.07
C SER A 489 -5.88 6.81 -13.47
N ILE A 490 -6.28 6.32 -14.63
CA ILE A 490 -7.66 6.49 -15.13
C ILE A 490 -8.67 5.73 -14.27
N LEU A 491 -8.41 4.44 -14.03
CA LEU A 491 -9.34 3.59 -13.27
C LEU A 491 -9.56 4.12 -11.85
N GLU A 492 -8.49 4.59 -11.20
CA GLU A 492 -8.60 5.11 -9.84
C GLU A 492 -9.31 6.45 -9.80
N THR A 493 -8.98 7.39 -10.68
CA THR A 493 -9.66 8.67 -10.82
C THR A 493 -11.17 8.47 -11.09
N ARG A 494 -11.53 7.63 -12.06
CA ARG A 494 -12.94 7.36 -12.37
C ARG A 494 -13.66 6.69 -11.20
N ARG A 495 -13.00 5.80 -10.47
CA ARG A 495 -13.55 5.21 -9.25
C ARG A 495 -13.79 6.26 -8.15
N GLN A 496 -12.86 7.20 -7.94
CA GLN A 496 -13.00 8.29 -6.97
C GLN A 496 -14.18 9.21 -7.34
N GLN A 497 -14.36 9.44 -8.63
CA GLN A 497 -15.48 10.22 -9.19
C GLN A 497 -16.81 9.44 -9.21
N GLY A 498 -16.85 8.19 -8.74
CA GLY A 498 -18.07 7.37 -8.69
C GLY A 498 -18.53 6.83 -10.06
N ALA A 499 -17.68 6.89 -11.09
CA ALA A 499 -18.01 6.41 -12.43
C ALA A 499 -18.03 4.87 -12.48
N ASN A 500 -18.86 4.34 -13.41
CA ASN A 500 -18.86 2.92 -13.72
C ASN A 500 -17.58 2.55 -14.47
N LEU A 501 -16.75 1.69 -13.86
CA LEU A 501 -15.47 1.30 -14.45
C LEU A 501 -15.61 0.43 -15.70
N PHE A 502 -16.69 -0.36 -15.80
CA PHE A 502 -16.93 -1.18 -16.99
C PHE A 502 -17.27 -0.29 -18.19
N ASP A 503 -18.09 0.73 -17.98
CA ASP A 503 -18.40 1.71 -19.03
C ASP A 503 -17.16 2.55 -19.39
N THR A 504 -16.38 2.96 -18.40
CA THR A 504 -15.09 3.62 -18.64
C THR A 504 -14.16 2.78 -19.52
N ALA A 505 -14.03 1.50 -19.23
CA ALA A 505 -13.19 0.60 -20.02
C ALA A 505 -13.75 0.40 -21.45
N LYS A 506 -15.08 0.28 -21.60
CA LYS A 506 -15.69 0.16 -22.94
C LYS A 506 -15.43 1.35 -23.84
N LEU A 507 -15.44 2.56 -23.29
CA LEU A 507 -15.19 3.78 -24.07
C LEU A 507 -13.78 3.86 -24.63
N ALA A 508 -12.83 3.19 -24.02
CA ALA A 508 -11.42 3.13 -24.47
C ALA A 508 -11.19 2.14 -25.62
N PHE A 509 -12.12 1.22 -25.88
CA PHE A 509 -11.97 0.19 -26.89
C PHE A 509 -12.92 0.44 -28.07
N ILE A 510 -12.38 0.42 -29.27
CA ILE A 510 -13.15 0.40 -30.53
C ILE A 510 -13.51 -1.06 -30.82
N PHE A 511 -14.81 -1.38 -31.01
CA PHE A 511 -15.38 -2.72 -31.21
C PHE A 511 -14.89 -3.80 -30.26
#